data_09c11786556a2e40bc90c56f5996a975
#
_entry.id   09c11786556a2e40bc90c56f5996a975
#
_cell.length_a   1.000
_cell.length_b   1.000
_cell.length_c   1.000
_cell.angle_alpha   90.00
_cell.angle_beta   90.00
_cell.angle_gamma   90.00
#
_symmetry.space_group_name_H-M   'P 1'
#
loop_
_entity.id
_entity.type
_entity.pdbx_description
1 polymer ?
#
loop_
_entity_poly.entity_id
_entity_poly.type
_entity_poly.pdbx_seq_one_letter_code
_entity_poly.pdbx_strand_id
1 'polypeptide(L)'
;RYTYGFEKLAVWQANRQFAKKLYKLTSTFPKEELFGITSQIRRATISISCNLAEGSARQGVKDQHRFYEIAFGSAVEVVNLLI
;
A
#
# COMPACT_ATOMS: atom_id res chain seq x y z
N ARG A 1 -22.17 -5.95 7.30
CA ARG A 1 -20.98 -6.77 7.45
C ARG A 1 -20.09 -6.26 8.59
N TYR A 2 -19.27 -7.13 9.13
CA TYR A 2 -18.33 -6.72 10.17
C TYR A 2 -17.28 -5.74 9.60
N THR A 3 -17.04 -4.65 10.32
CA THR A 3 -16.04 -3.67 9.92
C THR A 3 -14.80 -3.84 10.80
N TYR A 4 -13.68 -4.17 10.18
CA TYR A 4 -12.42 -4.32 10.91
C TYR A 4 -11.88 -2.96 11.33
N GLY A 5 -11.11 -2.94 12.42
CA GLY A 5 -10.57 -1.69 12.96
C GLY A 5 -9.74 -0.90 11.95
N PHE A 6 -8.93 -1.58 11.13
CA PHE A 6 -8.09 -0.89 10.14
C PHE A 6 -8.93 -0.17 9.08
N GLU A 7 -10.15 -0.62 8.82
CA GLU A 7 -11.02 0.02 7.83
C GLU A 7 -11.43 1.42 8.26
N LYS A 8 -11.32 1.73 9.55
CA LYS A 8 -11.65 3.06 10.08
C LYS A 8 -10.47 4.02 10.06
N LEU A 9 -9.27 3.54 9.77
CA LEU A 9 -8.09 4.40 9.71
C LEU A 9 -8.16 5.30 8.49
N ALA A 10 -8.04 6.61 8.72
CA ALA A 10 -8.04 7.58 7.62
C ALA A 10 -6.91 7.31 6.63
N VAL A 11 -5.73 6.93 7.14
CA VAL A 11 -4.57 6.64 6.28
C VAL A 11 -4.82 5.41 5.43
N TRP A 12 -5.49 4.37 5.97
CA TRP A 12 -5.80 3.18 5.20
C TRP A 12 -6.80 3.49 4.08
N GLN A 13 -7.82 4.30 4.41
CA GLN A 13 -8.82 4.70 3.42
C GLN A 13 -8.19 5.55 2.32
N ALA A 14 -7.32 6.49 2.69
CA ALA A 14 -6.61 7.32 1.73
C ALA A 14 -5.74 6.47 0.81
N ASN A 15 -5.04 5.49 1.37
CA ASN A 15 -4.20 4.59 0.58
C ASN A 15 -5.04 3.74 -0.37
N ARG A 16 -6.22 3.31 0.05
CA ARG A 16 -7.12 2.54 -0.82
C ARG A 16 -7.54 3.36 -2.04
N GLN A 17 -7.85 4.64 -1.84
CA GLN A 17 -8.19 5.53 -2.96
C GLN A 17 -6.98 5.76 -3.87
N PHE A 18 -5.81 5.93 -3.26
CA PHE A 18 -4.56 6.09 -3.99
C PHE A 18 -4.25 4.84 -4.82
N ALA A 19 -4.46 3.66 -4.25
CA ALA A 19 -4.24 2.40 -4.95
C ALA A 19 -5.11 2.27 -6.19
N LYS A 20 -6.37 2.68 -6.08
CA LYS A 20 -7.29 2.66 -7.24
C LYS A 20 -6.78 3.54 -8.35
N LYS A 21 -6.28 4.73 -8.00
CA LYS A 21 -5.72 5.67 -8.99
C LYS A 21 -4.45 5.11 -9.62
N LEU A 22 -3.61 4.46 -8.84
CA LEU A 22 -2.38 3.86 -9.35
C LEU A 22 -2.65 2.70 -10.30
N TYR A 23 -3.63 1.87 -9.98
CA TYR A 23 -4.02 0.78 -10.87
C TYR A 23 -4.54 1.31 -12.20
N LYS A 24 -5.35 2.38 -12.15
CA LYS A 24 -5.85 3.02 -13.35
C LYS A 24 -4.73 3.62 -14.18
N LEU A 25 -3.78 4.30 -13.52
CA LEU A 25 -2.64 4.90 -14.19
C LEU A 25 -1.74 3.83 -14.82
N THR A 26 -1.39 2.79 -14.07
CA THR A 26 -0.50 1.75 -14.56
C THR A 26 -1.11 0.92 -15.68
N SER A 27 -2.43 0.91 -15.79
CA SER A 27 -3.09 0.21 -16.90
C SER A 27 -2.82 0.88 -18.25
N THR A 28 -2.35 2.14 -18.24
CA THR A 28 -1.96 2.86 -19.46
C THR A 28 -0.51 2.64 -19.83
N PHE A 29 0.26 1.96 -18.98
CA PHE A 29 1.68 1.71 -19.23
C PHE A 29 1.84 0.67 -20.35
N PRO A 30 2.95 0.70 -21.10
CA PRO A 30 3.20 -0.29 -22.12
C PRO A 30 3.20 -1.71 -21.56
N LYS A 31 2.75 -2.67 -22.36
CA LYS A 31 2.71 -4.08 -21.95
C LYS A 31 4.08 -4.62 -21.58
N GLU A 32 5.13 -4.07 -22.19
CA GLU A 32 6.51 -4.45 -21.89
C GLU A 32 6.88 -4.19 -20.43
N GLU A 33 6.19 -3.24 -19.78
CA GLU A 33 6.44 -2.88 -18.39
C GLU A 33 5.62 -3.72 -17.40
N LEU A 34 4.75 -4.60 -17.88
CA LEU A 34 3.82 -5.34 -17.02
C LEU A 34 4.55 -6.16 -15.95
N PHE A 35 5.63 -6.85 -16.31
CA PHE A 35 6.39 -7.66 -15.37
C PHE A 35 7.58 -6.90 -14.76
N GLY A 36 7.73 -5.63 -15.09
CA GLY A 36 8.76 -4.76 -14.54
C GLY A 36 8.13 -3.72 -13.60
N ILE A 37 8.18 -2.46 -14.00
CA ILE A 37 7.75 -1.32 -13.17
C ILE A 37 6.28 -1.43 -12.75
N THR A 38 5.40 -1.81 -13.66
CA THR A 38 3.97 -1.93 -13.35
C THR A 38 3.75 -2.91 -12.20
N SER A 39 4.35 -4.09 -12.29
CA SER A 39 4.22 -5.12 -11.26
C SER A 39 4.79 -4.64 -9.92
N GLN A 40 5.95 -3.97 -9.96
CA GLN A 40 6.58 -3.47 -8.74
C GLN A 40 5.75 -2.40 -8.06
N ILE A 41 5.20 -1.46 -8.82
CA ILE A 41 4.33 -0.40 -8.28
C ILE A 41 3.10 -1.02 -7.62
N ARG A 42 2.46 -1.97 -8.31
CA ARG A 42 1.25 -2.61 -7.78
C ARG A 42 1.53 -3.41 -6.52
N ARG A 43 2.63 -4.15 -6.47
CA ARG A 43 2.99 -4.91 -5.28
C ARG A 43 3.34 -4.01 -4.10
N ALA A 44 4.08 -2.94 -4.35
CA ALA A 44 4.42 -1.99 -3.28
C ALA A 44 3.16 -1.31 -2.75
N THR A 45 2.22 -0.97 -3.62
CA THR A 45 0.95 -0.34 -3.23
C THR A 45 0.12 -1.29 -2.35
N ILE A 46 0.04 -2.56 -2.72
CA ILE A 46 -0.66 -3.57 -1.92
C ILE A 46 0.02 -3.74 -0.57
N SER A 47 1.36 -3.73 -0.55
CA SER A 47 2.13 -3.85 0.68
C SER A 47 1.81 -2.74 1.68
N ILE A 48 1.58 -1.52 1.22
CA ILE A 48 1.18 -0.41 2.11
C ILE A 48 -0.11 -0.78 2.84
N SER A 49 -1.15 -1.17 2.10
CA SER A 49 -2.44 -1.53 2.68
C SER A 49 -2.34 -2.70 3.65
N CYS A 50 -1.63 -3.75 3.25
CA CYS A 50 -1.50 -4.96 4.06
C CYS A 50 -0.77 -4.68 5.37
N ASN A 51 0.28 -3.87 5.33
CA ASN A 51 1.04 -3.58 6.53
C ASN A 51 0.33 -2.59 7.45
N LEU A 52 -0.46 -1.66 6.91
CA LEU A 52 -1.31 -0.81 7.72
C LEU A 52 -2.36 -1.65 8.46
N ALA A 53 -2.98 -2.60 7.77
CA ALA A 53 -3.98 -3.48 8.38
C ALA A 53 -3.35 -4.38 9.43
N GLU A 54 -2.20 -4.99 9.12
CA GLU A 54 -1.48 -5.85 10.06
C GLU A 54 -1.08 -5.09 11.32
N GLY A 55 -0.51 -3.89 11.14
CA GLY A 55 -0.08 -3.08 12.27
C GLY A 55 -1.23 -2.70 13.17
N SER A 56 -2.37 -2.35 12.59
CA SER A 56 -3.53 -1.95 13.39
C SER A 56 -4.11 -3.12 14.20
N ALA A 57 -3.88 -4.35 13.76
CA ALA A 57 -4.35 -5.55 14.45
C ALA A 57 -3.43 -5.98 15.59
N ARG A 58 -2.20 -5.46 15.65
CA ARG A 58 -1.26 -5.81 16.70
C ARG A 58 -1.59 -5.08 17.98
N GLN A 59 -1.41 -5.75 19.12
CA GLN A 59 -1.71 -5.15 20.41
C GLN A 59 -0.56 -4.35 20.98
N GLY A 60 0.68 -4.75 20.68
CA GLY A 60 1.86 -4.08 21.20
C GLY A 60 2.25 -2.89 20.33
N VAL A 61 2.62 -1.78 20.97
CA VAL A 61 3.04 -0.56 20.26
C VAL A 61 4.25 -0.82 19.39
N LYS A 62 5.21 -1.62 19.90
CA LYS A 62 6.44 -1.92 19.18
C LYS A 62 6.15 -2.70 17.90
N ASP A 63 5.26 -3.69 17.97
CA ASP A 63 4.85 -4.46 16.80
C ASP A 63 4.09 -3.60 15.80
N GLN A 64 3.20 -2.74 16.28
CA GLN A 64 2.48 -1.81 15.41
C GLN A 64 3.47 -0.93 14.64
N HIS A 65 4.46 -0.39 15.35
CA HIS A 65 5.46 0.48 14.77
C HIS A 65 6.24 -0.23 13.66
N ARG A 66 6.59 -1.49 13.88
CA ARG A 66 7.31 -2.28 12.87
C ARG A 66 6.53 -2.40 11.56
N PHE A 67 5.25 -2.71 11.64
CA PHE A 67 4.42 -2.84 10.43
C PHE A 67 4.21 -1.49 9.75
N TYR A 68 4.07 -0.42 10.53
CA TYR A 68 3.92 0.91 9.96
C TYR A 68 5.22 1.38 9.28
N GLU A 69 6.37 0.99 9.81
CA GLU A 69 7.66 1.28 9.14
C GLU A 69 7.76 0.56 7.80
N ILE A 70 7.30 -0.70 7.73
CA ILE A 70 7.30 -1.44 6.48
C ILE A 70 6.36 -0.75 5.47
N ALA A 71 5.19 -0.32 5.93
CA ALA A 71 4.24 0.41 5.08
C ALA A 71 4.86 1.70 4.55
N PHE A 72 5.56 2.43 5.40
CA PHE A 72 6.25 3.66 5.00
C PHE A 72 7.32 3.38 3.96
N GLY A 73 8.12 2.32 4.16
CA GLY A 73 9.12 1.91 3.18
C GLY A 73 8.51 1.57 1.82
N SER A 74 7.38 0.89 1.84
CA SER A 74 6.66 0.58 0.60
C SER A 74 6.16 1.84 -0.09
N ALA A 75 5.71 2.83 0.67
CA ALA A 75 5.26 4.11 0.10
C ALA A 75 6.44 4.86 -0.54
N VAL A 76 7.61 4.85 0.09
CA VAL A 76 8.81 5.44 -0.48
C VAL A 76 9.19 4.74 -1.79
N GLU A 77 9.05 3.41 -1.84
CA GLU A 77 9.33 2.65 -3.06
C GLU A 77 8.39 3.06 -4.19
N VAL A 78 7.10 3.23 -3.90
CA VAL A 78 6.13 3.67 -4.91
C VAL A 78 6.54 5.04 -5.47
N VAL A 79 6.87 5.98 -4.59
CA VAL A 79 7.30 7.31 -5.01
C VAL A 79 8.54 7.23 -5.90
N ASN A 80 9.51 6.42 -5.48
CA ASN A 80 10.74 6.24 -6.25
C ASN A 80 10.49 5.67 -7.64
N LEU A 81 9.58 4.71 -7.75
CA LEU A 81 9.27 4.09 -9.04
C LEU A 81 8.50 5.01 -9.98
N LEU A 82 7.77 6.00 -9.42
CA LEU A 82 7.00 6.95 -10.22
C LEU A 82 7.84 8.13 -10.71
N ILE A 83 8.99 8.39 -10.11
CA ILE A 83 9.89 9.45 -10.54
C ILE A 83 10.75 8.97 -11.71
#